data_e95328c9ac6a3e389516be53a747c073
#
_entry.id   e95328c9ac6a3e389516be53a747c073
#
_cell.length_a   1.000
_cell.length_b   1.000
_cell.length_c   1.000
_cell.angle_alpha   90.00
_cell.angle_beta   90.00
_cell.angle_gamma   90.00
#
_symmetry.space_group_name_H-M   'P 1'
#
loop_
_entity.id
_entity.type
_entity.pdbx_description
1 polymer ?
#
loop_
_entity_poly.entity_id
_entity_poly.type
_entity_poly.pdbx_seq_one_letter_code
_entity_poly.pdbx_strand_id
1 'polypeptide(L)'
;MKTLIIHPQDNSTTFLEVVYANIENKTVITGGVSKAELIQLIEEHDRIMMMGHGSPWGLFAVGQFKGEGYSGYIIEDSLVELLMTKKDNVYIWCNADQFVNRYGLTGFYSGMFISEVGEATYCGLPGMSQEVVDESNYGFVNIVSKYVNEQTENLYENVHKEYGILAEENPVAFYNYNRLYKHI
;
A
#
# COMPACT_ATOMS: atom_id res chain seq x y z
N MET A 1 12.13 -7.74 -13.58
CA MET A 1 10.70 -7.58 -13.25
C MET A 1 10.32 -6.14 -13.50
N LYS A 2 9.30 -5.88 -14.31
CA LYS A 2 8.78 -4.55 -14.61
C LYS A 2 7.64 -4.25 -13.63
N THR A 3 7.75 -3.16 -12.87
CA THR A 3 6.80 -2.85 -11.77
C THR A 3 5.96 -1.62 -12.10
N LEU A 4 4.64 -1.74 -12.02
CA LEU A 4 3.72 -0.60 -12.06
C LEU A 4 3.42 -0.15 -10.63
N ILE A 5 3.64 1.13 -10.36
CA ILE A 5 3.25 1.80 -9.12
C ILE A 5 1.98 2.60 -9.36
N ILE A 6 0.93 2.30 -8.62
CA ILE A 6 -0.34 3.02 -8.63
C ILE A 6 -0.46 3.72 -7.28
N HIS A 7 -0.22 5.03 -7.26
CA HIS A 7 -0.24 5.84 -6.05
C HIS A 7 -1.09 7.09 -6.25
N PRO A 8 -2.43 6.99 -6.07
CA PRO A 8 -3.31 8.16 -6.02
C PRO A 8 -2.92 9.03 -4.83
N GLN A 9 -2.08 10.01 -5.08
CA GLN A 9 -1.34 10.73 -4.08
C GLN A 9 -2.08 11.96 -3.59
N ASP A 10 -2.05 12.18 -2.29
CA ASP A 10 -2.35 13.44 -1.63
C ASP A 10 -1.29 13.77 -0.57
N ASN A 11 -1.48 14.87 0.17
CA ASN A 11 -0.49 15.33 1.13
C ASN A 11 -0.24 14.33 2.27
N SER A 12 -1.25 13.53 2.67
CA SER A 12 -1.15 12.60 3.79
C SER A 12 -0.46 11.28 3.40
N THR A 13 -0.39 10.96 2.11
CA THR A 13 0.20 9.72 1.60
C THR A 13 1.55 9.90 0.91
N THR A 14 2.07 11.14 0.83
CA THR A 14 3.35 11.47 0.17
C THR A 14 4.52 10.65 0.72
N PHE A 15 4.54 10.32 2.02
CA PHE A 15 5.61 9.52 2.64
C PHE A 15 5.77 8.12 2.00
N LEU A 16 4.72 7.58 1.37
CA LEU A 16 4.76 6.29 0.67
C LEU A 16 5.67 6.29 -0.57
N GLU A 17 6.07 7.46 -1.08
CA GLU A 17 7.03 7.56 -2.19
C GLU A 17 8.35 6.88 -1.89
N VAL A 18 8.77 6.86 -0.64
CA VAL A 18 10.00 6.20 -0.19
C VAL A 18 9.99 4.70 -0.49
N VAL A 19 8.82 4.05 -0.41
CA VAL A 19 8.66 2.61 -0.65
C VAL A 19 9.21 2.19 -2.01
N TYR A 20 8.95 3.00 -3.05
CA TYR A 20 9.32 2.65 -4.42
C TYR A 20 10.48 3.48 -5.00
N ALA A 21 11.09 4.34 -4.19
CA ALA A 21 12.16 5.22 -4.65
C ALA A 21 13.30 4.45 -5.36
N ASN A 22 13.71 3.33 -4.80
CA ASN A 22 14.85 2.52 -5.24
C ASN A 22 14.50 1.40 -6.24
N ILE A 23 13.29 1.37 -6.78
CA ILE A 23 12.94 0.40 -7.84
C ILE A 23 13.41 0.96 -9.18
N GLU A 24 14.35 0.29 -9.84
CA GLU A 24 14.96 0.77 -11.10
C GLU A 24 13.99 0.66 -12.29
N ASN A 25 13.34 -0.49 -12.47
CA ASN A 25 12.45 -0.75 -13.62
C ASN A 25 10.98 -0.56 -13.20
N LYS A 26 10.58 0.71 -13.02
CA LYS A 26 9.21 1.07 -12.61
C LYS A 26 8.55 2.08 -13.54
N THR A 27 7.25 1.98 -13.64
CA THR A 27 6.36 3.02 -14.13
C THR A 27 5.54 3.53 -12.95
N VAL A 28 5.50 4.83 -12.71
CA VAL A 28 4.74 5.43 -11.60
C VAL A 28 3.58 6.22 -12.18
N ILE A 29 2.36 5.95 -11.70
CA ILE A 29 1.17 6.71 -12.04
C ILE A 29 0.55 7.30 -10.77
N THR A 30 0.40 8.62 -10.76
CA THR A 30 -0.21 9.38 -9.66
C THR A 30 -1.52 10.06 -10.08
N GLY A 31 -1.86 10.00 -11.36
CA GLY A 31 -3.05 10.59 -11.98
C GLY A 31 -2.94 10.66 -13.49
N GLY A 32 -3.92 11.30 -14.14
CA GLY A 32 -3.90 11.58 -15.58
C GLY A 32 -4.01 10.35 -16.50
N VAL A 33 -4.48 9.22 -15.98
CA VAL A 33 -4.60 7.95 -16.71
C VAL A 33 -6.06 7.51 -16.66
N SER A 34 -6.65 7.23 -17.81
CA SER A 34 -8.01 6.67 -17.92
C SER A 34 -8.04 5.20 -17.46
N LYS A 35 -9.23 4.68 -17.16
CA LYS A 35 -9.40 3.27 -16.78
C LYS A 35 -8.90 2.30 -17.87
N ALA A 36 -9.09 2.63 -19.15
CA ALA A 36 -8.61 1.79 -20.27
C ALA A 36 -7.07 1.76 -20.35
N GLU A 37 -6.41 2.91 -20.17
CA GLU A 37 -4.96 3.00 -20.11
C GLU A 37 -4.39 2.29 -18.88
N LEU A 38 -5.08 2.38 -17.71
CA LEU A 38 -4.69 1.66 -16.53
C LEU A 38 -4.70 0.14 -16.74
N ILE A 39 -5.75 -0.40 -17.38
CA ILE A 39 -5.84 -1.82 -17.73
C ILE A 39 -4.63 -2.23 -18.58
N GLN A 40 -4.34 -1.47 -19.65
CA GLN A 40 -3.19 -1.73 -20.50
C GLN A 40 -1.87 -1.69 -19.71
N LEU A 41 -1.68 -0.70 -18.85
CA LEU A 41 -0.48 -0.62 -18.00
C LEU A 41 -0.36 -1.82 -17.07
N ILE A 42 -1.45 -2.29 -16.45
CA ILE A 42 -1.43 -3.49 -15.63
C ILE A 42 -1.03 -4.71 -16.47
N GLU A 43 -1.57 -4.88 -17.68
CA GLU A 43 -1.23 -5.98 -18.56
C GLU A 43 0.27 -6.02 -18.92
N GLU A 44 0.87 -4.86 -19.18
CA GLU A 44 2.26 -4.70 -19.61
C GLU A 44 3.31 -4.86 -18.49
N HIS A 45 2.89 -4.98 -17.22
CA HIS A 45 3.80 -5.07 -16.08
C HIS A 45 3.70 -6.43 -15.39
N ASP A 46 4.81 -6.88 -14.80
CA ASP A 46 4.92 -8.16 -14.12
C ASP A 46 4.36 -8.11 -12.70
N ARG A 47 4.55 -6.97 -12.02
CA ARG A 47 4.17 -6.72 -10.64
C ARG A 47 3.44 -5.39 -10.52
N ILE A 48 2.43 -5.36 -9.65
CA ILE A 48 1.66 -4.15 -9.36
C ILE A 48 1.81 -3.78 -7.88
N MET A 49 2.20 -2.54 -7.62
CA MET A 49 2.24 -1.96 -6.28
C MET A 49 1.18 -0.87 -6.20
N MET A 50 0.29 -1.01 -5.26
CA MET A 50 -0.88 -0.16 -5.09
C MET A 50 -0.86 0.43 -3.69
N MET A 51 -0.86 1.75 -3.56
CA MET A 51 -0.74 2.39 -2.26
C MET A 51 -1.43 3.75 -2.22
N GLY A 52 -1.95 4.10 -1.04
CA GLY A 52 -2.68 5.34 -0.79
C GLY A 52 -3.88 5.13 0.14
N HIS A 53 -4.91 5.94 -0.01
CA HIS A 53 -6.16 5.76 0.72
C HIS A 53 -7.04 4.68 0.10
N GLY A 54 -7.73 3.93 0.94
CA GLY A 54 -8.63 2.88 0.46
C GLY A 54 -9.61 2.38 1.50
N SER A 55 -10.30 1.32 1.13
CA SER A 55 -11.33 0.67 1.95
C SER A 55 -11.31 -0.85 1.69
N PRO A 56 -12.19 -1.63 2.36
CA PRO A 56 -12.39 -3.06 2.05
C PRO A 56 -12.76 -3.37 0.59
N TRP A 57 -13.12 -2.35 -0.20
CA TRP A 57 -13.60 -2.51 -1.58
C TRP A 57 -12.54 -2.13 -2.62
N GLY A 58 -11.43 -1.49 -2.20
CA GLY A 58 -10.34 -1.15 -3.10
C GLY A 58 -9.59 0.14 -2.74
N LEU A 59 -8.70 0.55 -3.63
CA LEU A 59 -7.91 1.77 -3.55
C LEU A 59 -8.70 2.95 -4.13
N PHE A 60 -8.78 4.06 -3.39
CA PHE A 60 -9.54 5.23 -3.81
C PHE A 60 -8.88 6.00 -4.96
N ALA A 61 -9.71 6.48 -5.88
CA ALA A 61 -9.33 7.45 -6.89
C ALA A 61 -9.34 8.85 -6.28
N VAL A 62 -8.21 9.27 -5.72
CA VAL A 62 -8.02 10.61 -5.13
C VAL A 62 -7.03 11.44 -5.94
N GLY A 63 -6.83 12.69 -5.58
CA GLY A 63 -5.88 13.57 -6.24
C GLY A 63 -6.20 13.73 -7.73
N GLN A 64 -5.21 13.53 -8.58
CA GLN A 64 -5.30 13.70 -10.03
C GLN A 64 -6.10 12.60 -10.76
N PHE A 65 -6.48 11.52 -10.07
CA PHE A 65 -7.37 10.49 -10.63
C PHE A 65 -8.85 10.86 -10.56
N LYS A 66 -9.19 11.88 -9.82
CA LYS A 66 -10.58 12.29 -9.64
C LYS A 66 -11.17 12.77 -10.98
N GLY A 67 -12.21 12.10 -11.45
CA GLY A 67 -12.93 12.47 -12.67
C GLY A 67 -12.47 11.78 -13.96
N GLU A 68 -11.42 10.95 -13.94
CA GLU A 68 -10.89 10.23 -15.12
C GLU A 68 -11.67 8.94 -15.45
N GLY A 69 -12.99 8.96 -15.27
CA GLY A 69 -13.85 7.79 -15.51
C GLY A 69 -13.87 6.76 -14.40
N TYR A 70 -13.34 7.09 -13.24
CA TYR A 70 -13.35 6.25 -12.05
C TYR A 70 -14.58 6.51 -11.18
N SER A 71 -15.20 5.44 -10.69
CA SER A 71 -16.38 5.47 -9.82
C SER A 71 -16.06 5.69 -8.33
N GLY A 72 -14.93 6.34 -8.02
CA GLY A 72 -14.43 6.56 -6.66
C GLY A 72 -13.26 5.62 -6.30
N TYR A 73 -13.06 4.54 -7.04
CA TYR A 73 -11.94 3.60 -6.88
C TYR A 73 -11.10 3.54 -8.15
N ILE A 74 -9.77 3.51 -7.98
CA ILE A 74 -8.84 3.22 -9.07
C ILE A 74 -8.58 1.70 -9.18
N ILE A 75 -8.51 1.01 -8.04
CA ILE A 75 -8.48 -0.45 -7.95
C ILE A 75 -9.78 -0.92 -7.31
N GLU A 76 -10.50 -1.78 -8.00
CA GLU A 76 -11.78 -2.34 -7.59
C GLU A 76 -11.94 -3.77 -8.14
N ASP A 77 -13.06 -4.40 -7.89
CA ASP A 77 -13.35 -5.79 -8.27
C ASP A 77 -13.18 -6.08 -9.77
N SER A 78 -13.48 -5.10 -10.63
CA SER A 78 -13.32 -5.24 -12.09
C SER A 78 -11.88 -5.51 -12.56
N LEU A 79 -10.87 -5.28 -11.72
CA LEU A 79 -9.45 -5.51 -12.02
C LEU A 79 -8.88 -6.78 -11.39
N VAL A 80 -9.66 -7.50 -10.60
CA VAL A 80 -9.22 -8.66 -9.84
C VAL A 80 -8.61 -9.75 -10.72
N GLU A 81 -9.26 -10.09 -11.83
CA GLU A 81 -8.76 -11.11 -12.76
C GLU A 81 -7.37 -10.76 -13.32
N LEU A 82 -7.11 -9.49 -13.60
CA LEU A 82 -5.80 -9.03 -14.04
C LEU A 82 -4.77 -9.11 -12.90
N LEU A 83 -5.14 -8.69 -11.70
CA LEU A 83 -4.25 -8.73 -10.53
C LEU A 83 -3.86 -10.16 -10.14
N MET A 84 -4.74 -11.14 -10.34
CA MET A 84 -4.46 -12.57 -10.11
C MET A 84 -3.36 -13.11 -11.04
N THR A 85 -3.14 -12.49 -12.20
CA THR A 85 -2.08 -12.90 -13.13
C THR A 85 -0.69 -12.40 -12.73
N LYS A 86 -0.59 -11.51 -11.76
CA LYS A 86 0.64 -10.82 -11.35
C LYS A 86 1.25 -11.49 -10.13
N LYS A 87 2.56 -11.28 -9.94
CA LYS A 87 3.31 -11.87 -8.83
C LYS A 87 3.89 -10.78 -7.93
N ASP A 88 4.07 -11.13 -6.68
CA ASP A 88 4.70 -10.26 -5.68
C ASP A 88 4.05 -8.88 -5.60
N ASN A 89 2.72 -8.83 -5.75
CA ASN A 89 1.96 -7.59 -5.63
C ASN A 89 2.07 -6.98 -4.23
N VAL A 90 1.91 -5.66 -4.15
CA VAL A 90 1.91 -4.93 -2.88
C VAL A 90 0.64 -4.09 -2.79
N TYR A 91 -0.07 -4.21 -1.66
CA TYR A 91 -1.33 -3.52 -1.39
C TYR A 91 -1.22 -2.78 -0.06
N ILE A 92 -0.93 -1.48 -0.10
CA ILE A 92 -0.76 -0.63 1.09
C ILE A 92 -1.85 0.44 1.10
N TRP A 93 -2.99 0.10 1.66
CA TRP A 93 -4.09 1.03 1.96
C TRP A 93 -4.93 0.50 3.14
N CYS A 94 -5.72 1.35 3.75
CA CYS A 94 -6.54 0.96 4.91
C CYS A 94 -7.55 -0.14 4.54
N ASN A 95 -7.46 -1.28 5.22
CA ASN A 95 -8.28 -2.47 5.00
C ASN A 95 -8.06 -3.19 3.65
N ALA A 96 -6.85 -3.12 3.08
CA ALA A 96 -6.48 -3.91 1.90
C ALA A 96 -6.59 -5.42 2.16
N ASP A 97 -6.38 -5.87 3.40
CA ASP A 97 -6.55 -7.27 3.82
C ASP A 97 -7.93 -7.82 3.48
N GLN A 98 -8.98 -7.01 3.64
CA GLN A 98 -10.34 -7.45 3.33
C GLN A 98 -10.56 -7.59 1.81
N PHE A 99 -9.94 -6.72 1.00
CA PHE A 99 -9.96 -6.83 -0.46
C PHE A 99 -9.17 -8.06 -0.93
N VAL A 100 -7.92 -8.21 -0.47
CA VAL A 100 -7.03 -9.32 -0.86
C VAL A 100 -7.65 -10.67 -0.48
N ASN A 101 -8.13 -10.82 0.77
CA ASN A 101 -8.72 -12.06 1.25
C ASN A 101 -10.04 -12.40 0.54
N ARG A 102 -10.89 -11.41 0.24
CA ARG A 102 -12.16 -11.62 -0.46
C ARG A 102 -11.96 -12.26 -1.82
N TYR A 103 -10.93 -11.85 -2.54
CA TYR A 103 -10.67 -12.28 -3.91
C TYR A 103 -9.55 -13.32 -4.04
N GLY A 104 -8.93 -13.73 -2.93
CA GLY A 104 -7.84 -14.70 -2.95
C GLY A 104 -6.59 -14.19 -3.71
N LEU A 105 -6.32 -12.89 -3.65
CA LEU A 105 -5.16 -12.29 -4.29
C LEU A 105 -3.88 -12.63 -3.51
N THR A 106 -2.73 -12.62 -4.19
CA THR A 106 -1.44 -12.88 -3.58
C THR A 106 -0.58 -11.62 -3.50
N GLY A 107 0.31 -11.56 -2.50
CA GLY A 107 1.20 -10.43 -2.31
C GLY A 107 1.41 -10.05 -0.83
N PHE A 108 2.08 -8.92 -0.63
CA PHE A 108 2.23 -8.26 0.67
C PHE A 108 1.14 -7.19 0.84
N TYR A 109 0.47 -7.16 1.99
CA TYR A 109 -0.65 -6.23 2.17
C TYR A 109 -0.85 -5.77 3.62
N SER A 110 -1.49 -4.61 3.77
CA SER A 110 -1.86 -4.02 5.05
C SER A 110 -3.34 -4.22 5.38
N GLY A 111 -3.66 -4.28 6.67
CA GLY A 111 -5.01 -4.04 7.18
C GLY A 111 -5.28 -2.53 7.36
N MET A 112 -6.09 -2.19 8.37
CA MET A 112 -6.21 -0.79 8.80
C MET A 112 -4.83 -0.29 9.25
N PHE A 113 -4.33 0.75 8.61
CA PHE A 113 -3.00 1.31 8.83
C PHE A 113 -3.13 2.75 9.33
N ILE A 114 -2.56 3.03 10.50
CA ILE A 114 -2.54 4.38 11.07
C ILE A 114 -1.41 5.16 10.43
N SER A 115 -1.75 6.24 9.73
CA SER A 115 -0.82 7.18 9.10
C SER A 115 -1.02 8.62 9.54
N GLU A 116 -2.11 8.90 10.28
CA GLU A 116 -2.47 10.22 10.79
C GLU A 116 -2.96 10.15 12.24
N VAL A 117 -2.82 11.25 12.98
CA VAL A 117 -3.27 11.36 14.39
C VAL A 117 -4.77 11.10 14.55
N GLY A 118 -5.57 11.55 13.57
CA GLY A 118 -7.02 11.28 13.57
C GLY A 118 -7.35 9.79 13.51
N GLU A 119 -6.61 9.04 12.69
CA GLU A 119 -6.74 7.58 12.58
C GLU A 119 -6.30 6.89 13.86
N ALA A 120 -5.22 7.35 14.51
CA ALA A 120 -4.76 6.82 15.78
C ALA A 120 -5.88 6.92 16.84
N THR A 121 -6.53 8.07 16.93
CA THR A 121 -7.67 8.27 17.85
C THR A 121 -8.83 7.34 17.52
N TYR A 122 -9.19 7.22 16.25
CA TYR A 122 -10.25 6.32 15.77
C TYR A 122 -9.94 4.84 16.08
N CYS A 123 -8.68 4.44 15.97
CA CYS A 123 -8.20 3.08 16.22
C CYS A 123 -7.95 2.76 17.70
N GLY A 124 -8.36 3.64 18.62
CA GLY A 124 -8.26 3.40 20.06
C GLY A 124 -6.92 3.81 20.68
N LEU A 125 -6.14 4.63 20.01
CA LEU A 125 -4.88 5.23 20.47
C LEU A 125 -5.03 6.77 20.60
N PRO A 126 -5.90 7.27 21.49
CA PRO A 126 -6.08 8.70 21.68
C PRO A 126 -4.82 9.33 22.31
N GLY A 127 -4.55 10.58 21.94
CA GLY A 127 -3.43 11.35 22.51
C GLY A 127 -2.08 11.07 21.89
N MET A 128 -2.00 10.32 20.78
CA MET A 128 -0.76 10.17 20.03
C MET A 128 -0.36 11.51 19.41
N SER A 129 0.93 11.86 19.53
CA SER A 129 1.49 13.03 18.87
C SER A 129 1.77 12.75 17.39
N GLN A 130 1.86 13.84 16.59
CA GLN A 130 2.27 13.73 15.19
C GLN A 130 3.65 13.07 15.06
N GLU A 131 4.57 13.37 15.97
CA GLU A 131 5.92 12.82 16.00
C GLU A 131 5.91 11.28 16.12
N VAL A 132 5.09 10.72 16.99
CA VAL A 132 4.93 9.27 17.16
C VAL A 132 4.36 8.61 15.90
N VAL A 133 3.40 9.26 15.27
CA VAL A 133 2.81 8.77 14.00
C VAL A 133 3.84 8.84 12.87
N ASP A 134 4.57 9.96 12.75
CA ASP A 134 5.59 10.15 11.72
C ASP A 134 6.75 9.16 11.88
N GLU A 135 7.19 8.88 13.11
CA GLU A 135 8.22 7.87 13.38
C GLU A 135 7.77 6.47 12.90
N SER A 136 6.52 6.10 13.18
CA SER A 136 5.93 4.86 12.68
C SER A 136 5.90 4.82 11.15
N ASN A 137 5.42 5.89 10.50
CA ASN A 137 5.29 6.01 9.06
C ASN A 137 6.65 5.91 8.36
N TYR A 138 7.62 6.74 8.75
CA TYR A 138 8.95 6.74 8.15
C TYR A 138 9.74 5.47 8.47
N GLY A 139 9.56 4.90 9.67
CA GLY A 139 10.11 3.59 10.01
C GLY A 139 9.61 2.52 9.06
N PHE A 140 8.29 2.43 8.87
CA PHE A 140 7.68 1.48 7.96
C PHE A 140 8.19 1.61 6.51
N VAL A 141 8.09 2.81 5.92
CA VAL A 141 8.44 2.97 4.50
C VAL A 141 9.92 2.79 4.23
N ASN A 142 10.80 3.20 5.15
CA ASN A 142 12.23 2.98 5.03
C ASN A 142 12.58 1.48 5.08
N ILE A 143 11.94 0.72 5.95
CA ILE A 143 12.14 -0.72 6.05
C ILE A 143 11.61 -1.43 4.80
N VAL A 144 10.36 -1.13 4.37
CA VAL A 144 9.81 -1.73 3.15
C VAL A 144 10.68 -1.43 1.93
N SER A 145 11.17 -0.20 1.79
CA SER A 145 12.05 0.22 0.67
C SER A 145 13.34 -0.61 0.56
N LYS A 146 13.88 -1.13 1.67
CA LYS A 146 15.07 -2.01 1.64
C LYS A 146 14.79 -3.34 0.97
N TYR A 147 13.58 -3.89 1.16
CA TYR A 147 13.23 -5.26 0.79
C TYR A 147 12.21 -5.34 -0.34
N VAL A 148 11.74 -4.20 -0.84
CA VAL A 148 10.65 -4.12 -1.83
C VAL A 148 10.95 -4.86 -3.16
N ASN A 149 12.22 -5.09 -3.47
CA ASN A 149 12.63 -5.83 -4.68
C ASN A 149 12.67 -7.35 -4.46
N GLU A 150 12.44 -7.83 -3.26
CA GLU A 150 12.40 -9.26 -2.93
C GLU A 150 11.03 -9.88 -3.24
N GLN A 151 10.96 -11.20 -3.24
CA GLN A 151 9.70 -11.92 -3.32
C GLN A 151 8.86 -11.68 -2.07
N THR A 152 7.55 -11.82 -2.19
CA THR A 152 6.57 -11.56 -1.12
C THR A 152 6.95 -12.19 0.23
N GLU A 153 7.41 -13.44 0.23
CA GLU A 153 7.82 -14.16 1.45
C GLU A 153 8.92 -13.39 2.18
N ASN A 154 10.04 -13.13 1.49
CA ASN A 154 11.21 -12.47 2.07
C ASN A 154 10.91 -11.03 2.46
N LEU A 155 10.17 -10.31 1.61
CA LEU A 155 9.71 -8.95 1.92
C LEU A 155 8.96 -8.93 3.25
N TYR A 156 7.96 -9.81 3.42
CA TYR A 156 7.16 -9.88 4.64
C TYR A 156 8.02 -10.21 5.87
N GLU A 157 8.87 -11.24 5.79
CA GLU A 157 9.68 -11.67 6.92
C GLU A 157 10.68 -10.61 7.38
N ASN A 158 11.34 -9.95 6.42
CA ASN A 158 12.30 -8.89 6.73
C ASN A 158 11.60 -7.63 7.29
N VAL A 159 10.45 -7.25 6.72
CA VAL A 159 9.65 -6.12 7.23
C VAL A 159 9.15 -6.44 8.64
N HIS A 160 8.59 -7.62 8.87
CA HIS A 160 8.16 -8.02 10.21
C HIS A 160 9.29 -8.02 11.22
N LYS A 161 10.46 -8.52 10.86
CA LYS A 161 11.62 -8.54 11.74
C LYS A 161 12.10 -7.14 12.15
N GLU A 162 12.27 -6.23 11.18
CA GLU A 162 12.83 -4.90 11.47
C GLU A 162 11.76 -3.94 12.03
N TYR A 163 10.55 -3.94 11.49
CA TYR A 163 9.47 -3.07 11.97
C TYR A 163 8.95 -3.52 13.34
N GLY A 164 9.05 -4.83 13.65
CA GLY A 164 8.78 -5.38 14.96
C GLY A 164 9.63 -4.78 16.09
N ILE A 165 10.89 -4.41 15.80
CA ILE A 165 11.77 -3.73 16.76
C ILE A 165 11.21 -2.33 17.10
N LEU A 166 10.79 -1.57 16.10
CA LEU A 166 10.14 -0.26 16.33
C LEU A 166 8.82 -0.41 17.08
N ALA A 167 8.08 -1.49 16.81
CA ALA A 167 6.80 -1.78 17.46
C ALA A 167 6.91 -2.05 18.97
N GLU A 168 8.09 -2.39 19.48
CA GLU A 168 8.32 -2.57 20.94
C GLU A 168 8.22 -1.25 21.70
N GLU A 169 8.54 -0.12 21.07
CA GLU A 169 8.62 1.20 21.72
C GLU A 169 7.56 2.20 21.20
N ASN A 170 7.02 1.99 19.99
CA ASN A 170 6.07 2.90 19.34
C ASN A 170 4.67 2.25 19.23
N PRO A 171 3.64 2.77 19.96
CA PRO A 171 2.30 2.16 19.96
C PRO A 171 1.60 2.18 18.59
N VAL A 172 1.88 3.19 17.74
CA VAL A 172 1.34 3.26 16.39
C VAL A 172 2.01 2.20 15.49
N ALA A 173 3.33 2.06 15.60
CA ALA A 173 4.05 0.99 14.90
C ALA A 173 3.59 -0.39 15.37
N PHE A 174 3.33 -0.59 16.67
CA PHE A 174 2.76 -1.84 17.19
C PHE A 174 1.38 -2.16 16.60
N TYR A 175 0.52 -1.15 16.51
CA TYR A 175 -0.80 -1.31 15.88
C TYR A 175 -0.67 -1.73 14.40
N ASN A 176 0.15 -1.01 13.64
CA ASN A 176 0.38 -1.25 12.21
C ASN A 176 1.07 -2.60 11.97
N TYR A 177 2.10 -2.93 12.76
CA TYR A 177 2.84 -4.20 12.69
C TYR A 177 1.92 -5.43 12.74
N ASN A 178 0.94 -5.44 13.66
CA ASN A 178 -0.02 -6.52 13.79
C ASN A 178 -1.06 -6.60 12.66
N ARG A 179 -0.95 -5.70 11.66
CA ARG A 179 -1.84 -5.61 10.52
C ARG A 179 -1.10 -5.62 9.18
N LEU A 180 0.07 -6.23 9.18
CA LEU A 180 0.82 -6.56 7.97
C LEU A 180 0.67 -8.04 7.69
N TYR A 181 0.39 -8.38 6.44
CA TYR A 181 0.06 -9.74 6.04
C TYR A 181 0.74 -10.12 4.72
N LYS A 182 0.77 -11.42 4.45
CA LYS A 182 1.15 -11.98 3.15
C LYS A 182 0.20 -13.10 2.74
N HIS A 183 0.05 -13.27 1.44
CA HIS A 183 -0.57 -14.44 0.81
C HIS A 183 0.28 -14.83 -0.40
N ILE A 184 0.66 -16.12 -0.51
CA ILE A 184 1.60 -16.63 -1.53
C ILE A 184 0.85 -17.53 -2.51
#